data_81d3d5f9fd1fdea876f7b6905949e1ba
#
_entry.id   81d3d5f9fd1fdea876f7b6905949e1ba
#
_cell.length_a   1.000
_cell.length_b   1.000
_cell.length_c   1.000
_cell.angle_alpha   90.00
_cell.angle_beta   90.00
_cell.angle_gamma   90.00
#
_symmetry.space_group_name_H-M   'P 1'
#
loop_
_entity.id
_entity.type
_entity.pdbx_description
1 polymer ?
#
loop_
_entity_poly.entity_id
_entity_poly.type
_entity_poly.pdbx_seq_one_letter_code
_entity_poly.pdbx_strand_id
1 'polypeptide(L)'
;MKQYLDLLKLVLENGDERKDRTGVGTIGVFGAQARFDLRESFPLLTTKKLHLRSIIYELLWFLKGDTNIKYLNDNRVTIWDEWADKNGDLGRIYGAQWTDWRTPDGGSVNQIKNLIDGIKKDPFGRRHIVSAWNPGEIKKMALPPCHALFQFYVSPDGGRSFQHSFLRDAHNDGCAGVRFEAERICAYIRGFAHIQEPFGAGKAAAFKGAEESAFDEAQSRSQKHRRFCL
;
A
#
# COMPACT_ATOMS: atom_id res chain seq x y z
N MET A 1 10.38 9.94 -12.33
CA MET A 1 9.31 9.23 -13.07
C MET A 1 9.79 8.46 -14.31
N LYS A 2 11.08 8.53 -14.63
CA LYS A 2 11.68 7.78 -15.76
C LYS A 2 11.40 6.27 -15.64
N GLN A 3 11.54 5.69 -14.46
CA GLN A 3 11.31 4.27 -14.20
C GLN A 3 9.91 3.81 -14.62
N TYR A 4 8.88 4.61 -14.38
CA TYR A 4 7.51 4.30 -14.81
C TYR A 4 7.37 4.37 -16.34
N LEU A 5 7.96 5.37 -16.96
CA LEU A 5 7.93 5.50 -18.43
C LEU A 5 8.71 4.36 -19.11
N ASP A 6 9.85 3.95 -18.55
CA ASP A 6 10.61 2.81 -19.04
C ASP A 6 9.81 1.50 -18.94
N LEU A 7 9.02 1.32 -17.86
CA LEU A 7 8.11 0.18 -17.73
C LEU A 7 6.97 0.21 -18.76
N LEU A 8 6.36 1.38 -18.99
CA LEU A 8 5.35 1.53 -20.04
C LEU A 8 5.91 1.18 -21.41
N LYS A 9 7.10 1.68 -21.72
CA LYS A 9 7.80 1.37 -22.96
C LYS A 9 8.06 -0.13 -23.09
N LEU A 10 8.57 -0.77 -22.03
CA LEU A 10 8.80 -2.22 -21.98
C LEU A 10 7.53 -3.01 -22.32
N VAL A 11 6.40 -2.63 -21.71
CA VAL A 11 5.11 -3.28 -21.95
C VAL A 11 4.64 -3.08 -23.39
N LEU A 12 4.76 -1.88 -23.93
CA LEU A 12 4.33 -1.58 -25.31
C LEU A 12 5.19 -2.28 -26.37
N GLU A 13 6.50 -2.43 -26.12
CA GLU A 13 7.44 -3.00 -27.09
C GLU A 13 7.54 -4.54 -27.01
N ASN A 14 7.32 -5.13 -25.82
CA ASN A 14 7.59 -6.55 -25.57
C ASN A 14 6.42 -7.28 -24.88
N GLY A 15 5.27 -6.63 -24.74
CA GLY A 15 4.13 -7.21 -24.05
C GLY A 15 3.33 -8.16 -24.94
N ASP A 16 2.80 -9.20 -24.32
CA ASP A 16 1.85 -10.12 -24.95
C ASP A 16 0.43 -9.56 -24.85
N GLU A 17 -0.29 -9.57 -25.97
CA GLU A 17 -1.71 -9.26 -25.98
C GLU A 17 -2.52 -10.43 -25.39
N ARG A 18 -3.43 -10.12 -24.47
CA ARG A 18 -4.32 -11.10 -23.85
C ARG A 18 -5.76 -10.60 -23.87
N LYS A 19 -6.67 -11.52 -24.22
CA LYS A 19 -8.10 -11.27 -24.05
C LYS A 19 -8.45 -11.32 -22.57
N ASP A 20 -9.33 -10.44 -22.14
CA ASP A 20 -9.86 -10.44 -20.78
C ASP A 20 -11.38 -10.59 -20.77
N ARG A 21 -11.97 -10.70 -19.56
CA ARG A 21 -13.42 -10.86 -19.38
C ARG A 21 -14.23 -9.63 -19.82
N THR A 22 -13.61 -8.48 -19.96
CA THR A 22 -14.28 -7.22 -20.34
C THR A 22 -14.34 -7.03 -21.85
N GLY A 23 -13.59 -7.81 -22.62
CA GLY A 23 -13.49 -7.70 -24.08
C GLY A 23 -12.56 -6.58 -24.56
N VAL A 24 -12.01 -5.77 -23.67
CA VAL A 24 -11.07 -4.70 -24.03
C VAL A 24 -9.68 -5.28 -24.32
N GLY A 25 -9.29 -6.34 -23.61
CA GLY A 25 -7.98 -6.95 -23.70
C GLY A 25 -6.93 -6.20 -22.86
N THR A 26 -5.77 -6.83 -22.72
CA THR A 26 -4.62 -6.27 -22.00
C THR A 26 -3.32 -6.58 -22.74
N ILE A 27 -2.32 -5.70 -22.58
CA ILE A 27 -0.94 -5.98 -22.98
C ILE A 27 -0.14 -6.10 -21.71
N GLY A 28 0.64 -7.17 -21.55
CA GLY A 28 1.38 -7.41 -20.32
C GLY A 28 2.73 -8.08 -20.52
N VAL A 29 3.65 -7.81 -19.62
CA VAL A 29 4.96 -8.45 -19.50
C VAL A 29 5.06 -9.13 -18.14
N PHE A 30 5.56 -10.36 -18.11
CA PHE A 30 5.82 -11.04 -16.84
C PHE A 30 7.19 -10.66 -16.27
N GLY A 31 7.25 -10.36 -14.96
CA GLY A 31 8.52 -10.22 -14.23
C GLY A 31 9.22 -8.88 -14.35
N ALA A 32 8.51 -7.79 -14.66
CA ALA A 32 9.08 -6.46 -14.67
C ALA A 32 9.28 -5.89 -13.24
N GLN A 33 10.33 -5.08 -13.03
CA GLN A 33 10.66 -4.46 -11.75
C GLN A 33 11.09 -3.01 -11.95
N ALA A 34 10.64 -2.11 -11.05
CA ALA A 34 11.16 -0.75 -10.93
C ALA A 34 11.77 -0.49 -9.56
N ARG A 35 12.76 0.41 -9.51
CA ARG A 35 13.41 0.87 -8.27
C ARG A 35 13.28 2.38 -8.15
N PHE A 36 12.90 2.85 -6.95
CA PHE A 36 12.77 4.27 -6.65
C PHE A 36 13.60 4.60 -5.41
N ASP A 37 14.45 5.61 -5.52
CA ASP A 37 15.20 6.14 -4.37
C ASP A 37 14.31 7.15 -3.63
N LEU A 38 13.76 6.75 -2.48
CA LEU A 38 12.90 7.61 -1.68
C LEU A 38 13.65 8.73 -0.95
N ARG A 39 14.99 8.70 -0.94
CA ARG A 39 15.81 9.81 -0.42
C ARG A 39 15.74 11.00 -1.34
N GLU A 40 15.63 10.78 -2.64
CA GLU A 40 15.48 11.84 -3.63
C GLU A 40 14.08 12.42 -3.61
N SER A 41 13.06 11.57 -3.76
CA SER A 41 11.67 12.02 -3.79
C SER A 41 10.68 10.87 -3.57
N PHE A 42 9.46 11.19 -3.16
CA PHE A 42 8.35 10.24 -3.20
C PHE A 42 7.94 9.98 -4.67
N PRO A 43 7.78 8.71 -5.10
CA PRO A 43 7.53 8.35 -6.49
C PRO A 43 6.07 8.57 -6.90
N LEU A 44 5.56 9.77 -6.68
CA LEU A 44 4.24 10.15 -7.15
C LEU A 44 4.28 10.36 -8.67
N LEU A 45 3.43 9.65 -9.40
CA LEU A 45 3.33 9.80 -10.85
C LEU A 45 2.91 11.23 -11.22
N THR A 46 3.64 11.84 -12.16
CA THR A 46 3.36 13.18 -12.68
C THR A 46 2.77 13.15 -14.10
N THR A 47 2.76 11.99 -14.72
CA THR A 47 2.25 11.78 -16.09
C THR A 47 0.73 11.63 -16.16
N LYS A 48 0.08 11.41 -15.02
CA LYS A 48 -1.37 11.42 -14.87
C LYS A 48 -1.79 12.10 -13.56
N LYS A 49 -3.02 12.61 -13.51
CA LYS A 49 -3.56 13.18 -12.27
C LYS A 49 -3.84 12.06 -11.28
N LEU A 50 -3.16 12.08 -10.14
CA LEU A 50 -3.40 11.17 -9.03
C LEU A 50 -4.21 11.87 -7.94
N HIS A 51 -5.11 11.12 -7.30
CA HIS A 51 -5.89 11.59 -6.16
C HIS A 51 -5.20 11.17 -4.86
N LEU A 52 -4.19 11.95 -4.45
CA LEU A 52 -3.31 11.63 -3.30
C LEU A 52 -4.10 11.36 -2.01
N ARG A 53 -5.20 12.11 -1.80
CA ARG A 53 -6.10 11.89 -0.65
C ARG A 53 -6.59 10.44 -0.59
N SER A 54 -7.10 9.88 -1.69
CA SER A 54 -7.56 8.49 -1.73
C SER A 54 -6.46 7.52 -1.37
N ILE A 55 -5.25 7.71 -1.90
CA ILE A 55 -4.10 6.83 -1.63
C ILE A 55 -3.75 6.81 -0.15
N ILE A 56 -3.72 7.98 0.51
CA ILE A 56 -3.38 8.10 1.93
C ILE A 56 -4.47 7.46 2.80
N TYR A 57 -5.75 7.83 2.57
CA TYR A 57 -6.85 7.31 3.38
C TYR A 57 -7.07 5.81 3.21
N GLU A 58 -6.87 5.27 2.01
CA GLU A 58 -6.89 3.83 1.77
C GLU A 58 -5.81 3.10 2.58
N LEU A 59 -4.56 3.59 2.55
CA LEU A 59 -3.49 2.98 3.34
C LEU A 59 -3.76 3.05 4.86
N LEU A 60 -4.26 4.19 5.34
CA LEU A 60 -4.65 4.35 6.75
C LEU A 60 -5.76 3.38 7.13
N TRP A 61 -6.74 3.19 6.28
CA TRP A 61 -7.83 2.26 6.46
C TRP A 61 -7.35 0.80 6.53
N PHE A 62 -6.45 0.38 5.63
CA PHE A 62 -5.82 -0.94 5.71
C PHE A 62 -5.06 -1.14 7.03
N LEU A 63 -4.29 -0.14 7.45
CA LEU A 63 -3.51 -0.19 8.70
C LEU A 63 -4.39 -0.22 9.95
N LYS A 64 -5.61 0.30 9.90
CA LYS A 64 -6.62 0.17 10.97
C LYS A 64 -7.21 -1.24 11.07
N GLY A 65 -7.01 -2.08 10.07
CA GLY A 65 -7.62 -3.41 9.99
C GLY A 65 -9.09 -3.38 9.61
N ASP A 66 -9.57 -2.23 9.13
CA ASP A 66 -10.97 -2.05 8.74
C ASP A 66 -11.24 -2.67 7.36
N THR A 67 -12.46 -3.14 7.15
CA THR A 67 -12.95 -3.73 5.89
C THR A 67 -14.22 -3.07 5.38
N ASN A 68 -14.77 -2.13 6.17
CA ASN A 68 -15.98 -1.38 5.80
C ASN A 68 -15.62 -0.03 5.21
N ILE A 69 -16.26 0.32 4.09
CA ILE A 69 -15.99 1.57 3.35
C ILE A 69 -16.45 2.84 4.07
N LYS A 70 -17.15 2.71 5.20
CA LYS A 70 -17.68 3.87 5.93
C LYS A 70 -16.60 4.89 6.26
N TYR A 71 -15.43 4.44 6.77
CA TYR A 71 -14.31 5.33 7.06
C TYR A 71 -13.83 6.09 5.81
N LEU A 72 -13.77 5.42 4.66
CA LEU A 72 -13.38 6.03 3.39
C LEU A 72 -14.40 7.08 2.96
N ASN A 73 -15.69 6.75 3.00
CA ASN A 73 -16.78 7.64 2.60
C ASN A 73 -16.89 8.86 3.50
N ASP A 74 -16.74 8.69 4.82
CA ASP A 74 -16.67 9.80 5.78
C ASP A 74 -15.52 10.78 5.43
N ASN A 75 -14.49 10.28 4.76
CA ASN A 75 -13.34 11.08 4.28
C ASN A 75 -13.42 11.41 2.77
N ARG A 76 -14.58 11.28 2.15
CA ARG A 76 -14.81 11.60 0.72
C ARG A 76 -13.93 10.79 -0.24
N VAL A 77 -13.68 9.54 0.10
CA VAL A 77 -12.96 8.56 -0.72
C VAL A 77 -13.92 7.45 -1.10
N THR A 78 -14.13 7.27 -2.40
CA THR A 78 -15.18 6.40 -2.97
C THR A 78 -14.61 5.28 -3.85
N ILE A 79 -13.30 5.07 -3.84
CA ILE A 79 -12.60 4.15 -4.74
C ILE A 79 -12.95 2.67 -4.53
N TRP A 80 -13.63 2.34 -3.43
CA TRP A 80 -14.04 0.99 -3.08
C TRP A 80 -15.56 0.77 -3.12
N ASP A 81 -16.37 1.81 -3.43
CA ASP A 81 -17.83 1.76 -3.34
C ASP A 81 -18.44 0.69 -4.26
N GLU A 82 -17.89 0.52 -5.47
CA GLU A 82 -18.39 -0.47 -6.45
C GLU A 82 -18.19 -1.93 -6.03
N TRP A 83 -17.29 -2.18 -5.07
CA TRP A 83 -16.94 -3.54 -4.61
C TRP A 83 -17.64 -3.91 -3.30
N ALA A 84 -18.14 -2.92 -2.57
CA ALA A 84 -18.75 -3.13 -1.27
C ALA A 84 -20.14 -3.77 -1.39
N ASP A 85 -20.46 -4.59 -0.41
CA ASP A 85 -21.83 -5.12 -0.27
C ASP A 85 -22.80 -4.02 0.18
N LYS A 86 -24.08 -4.38 0.32
CA LYS A 86 -25.14 -3.47 0.78
C LYS A 86 -24.92 -2.85 2.17
N ASN A 87 -24.04 -3.43 2.99
CA ASN A 87 -23.67 -2.93 4.31
C ASN A 87 -22.35 -2.14 4.28
N GLY A 88 -21.74 -1.99 3.12
CA GLY A 88 -20.45 -1.34 2.95
C GLY A 88 -19.25 -2.22 3.30
N ASP A 89 -19.43 -3.54 3.43
CA ASP A 89 -18.35 -4.46 3.77
C ASP A 89 -17.74 -5.08 2.51
N LEU A 90 -16.42 -5.31 2.58
CA LEU A 90 -15.60 -5.87 1.50
C LEU A 90 -15.08 -7.28 1.85
N GLY A 91 -15.50 -7.83 2.99
CA GLY A 91 -14.98 -9.09 3.49
C GLY A 91 -13.55 -8.94 4.02
N ARG A 92 -12.86 -10.05 4.17
CA ARG A 92 -11.54 -10.10 4.80
C ARG A 92 -10.40 -9.69 3.87
N ILE A 93 -10.49 -8.49 3.30
CA ILE A 93 -9.46 -7.90 2.43
C ILE A 93 -8.24 -7.40 3.23
N TYR A 94 -7.39 -6.60 2.63
CA TYR A 94 -6.11 -6.09 3.13
C TYR A 94 -6.03 -5.82 4.64
N GLY A 95 -6.92 -4.99 5.18
CA GLY A 95 -6.92 -4.59 6.58
C GLY A 95 -7.02 -5.81 7.51
N ALA A 96 -7.99 -6.69 7.25
CA ALA A 96 -8.16 -7.92 8.02
C ALA A 96 -6.96 -8.87 7.89
N GLN A 97 -6.38 -9.02 6.69
CA GLN A 97 -5.22 -9.88 6.52
C GLN A 97 -3.98 -9.33 7.23
N TRP A 98 -3.77 -8.03 7.23
CA TRP A 98 -2.60 -7.39 7.83
C TRP A 98 -2.64 -7.36 9.36
N THR A 99 -3.83 -7.23 9.95
CA THR A 99 -3.98 -7.00 11.40
C THR A 99 -4.66 -8.12 12.17
N ASP A 100 -5.38 -9.02 11.48
CA ASP A 100 -6.15 -10.11 12.06
C ASP A 100 -6.10 -11.38 11.19
N TRP A 101 -4.90 -11.81 10.77
CA TRP A 101 -4.75 -13.05 10.00
C TRP A 101 -5.17 -14.25 10.85
N ARG A 102 -6.23 -14.95 10.44
CA ARG A 102 -6.80 -16.08 11.16
C ARG A 102 -5.89 -17.29 11.13
N THR A 103 -5.70 -17.94 12.30
CA THR A 103 -4.95 -19.18 12.44
C THR A 103 -5.89 -20.38 12.64
N PRO A 104 -5.47 -21.61 12.29
CA PRO A 104 -6.33 -22.81 12.38
C PRO A 104 -6.81 -23.14 13.80
N ASP A 105 -6.08 -22.72 14.81
CA ASP A 105 -6.43 -22.88 16.25
C ASP A 105 -7.45 -21.86 16.76
N GLY A 106 -7.99 -21.00 15.86
CA GLY A 106 -8.96 -19.96 16.20
C GLY A 106 -8.35 -18.64 16.69
N GLY A 107 -7.03 -18.56 16.75
CA GLY A 107 -6.30 -17.32 17.05
C GLY A 107 -6.18 -16.38 15.86
N SER A 108 -5.44 -15.30 16.06
CA SER A 108 -5.09 -14.38 14.99
C SER A 108 -3.67 -13.81 15.12
N VAL A 109 -3.12 -13.36 14.00
CA VAL A 109 -1.79 -12.74 13.91
C VAL A 109 -1.94 -11.33 13.39
N ASN A 110 -1.46 -10.36 14.16
CA ASN A 110 -1.29 -8.99 13.67
C ASN A 110 0.11 -8.86 13.02
N GLN A 111 0.14 -8.97 11.70
CA GLN A 111 1.37 -8.94 10.92
C GLN A 111 2.07 -7.56 11.00
N ILE A 112 1.28 -6.45 11.04
CA ILE A 112 1.82 -5.08 11.15
C ILE A 112 2.55 -4.91 12.49
N LYS A 113 1.93 -5.35 13.59
CA LYS A 113 2.56 -5.31 14.91
C LYS A 113 3.84 -6.14 14.94
N ASN A 114 3.77 -7.38 14.44
CA ASN A 114 4.92 -8.28 14.38
C ASN A 114 6.07 -7.72 13.52
N LEU A 115 5.75 -7.06 12.42
CA LEU A 115 6.72 -6.36 11.57
C LEU A 115 7.43 -5.24 12.35
N ILE A 116 6.67 -4.37 13.02
CA ILE A 116 7.21 -3.24 13.78
C ILE A 116 8.11 -3.75 14.93
N ASP A 117 7.63 -4.71 15.69
CA ASP A 117 8.37 -5.30 16.82
C ASP A 117 9.62 -6.04 16.31
N GLY A 118 9.51 -6.75 15.18
CA GLY A 118 10.61 -7.45 14.54
C GLY A 118 11.73 -6.50 14.10
N ILE A 119 11.38 -5.39 13.44
CA ILE A 119 12.37 -4.38 13.01
C ILE A 119 13.05 -3.71 14.22
N LYS A 120 12.31 -3.50 15.31
CA LYS A 120 12.88 -2.91 16.54
C LYS A 120 13.84 -3.88 17.23
N LYS A 121 13.50 -5.16 17.30
CA LYS A 121 14.25 -6.18 18.04
C LYS A 121 15.45 -6.72 17.24
N ASP A 122 15.23 -7.01 15.97
CA ASP A 122 16.22 -7.57 15.04
C ASP A 122 16.09 -6.89 13.67
N PRO A 123 16.67 -5.67 13.50
CA PRO A 123 16.55 -4.92 12.25
C PRO A 123 17.10 -5.67 11.03
N PHE A 124 18.08 -6.56 11.23
CA PHE A 124 18.69 -7.37 10.15
C PHE A 124 17.97 -8.69 9.90
N GLY A 125 16.86 -8.94 10.59
CA GLY A 125 16.03 -10.12 10.40
C GLY A 125 15.51 -10.23 8.96
N ARG A 126 15.39 -11.48 8.50
CA ARG A 126 14.95 -11.79 7.11
C ARG A 126 13.43 -12.08 7.01
N ARG A 127 12.67 -11.78 8.08
CA ARG A 127 11.24 -12.10 8.20
C ARG A 127 10.35 -10.85 8.32
N HIS A 128 10.84 -9.70 7.90
CA HIS A 128 10.10 -8.43 7.90
C HIS A 128 9.16 -8.37 6.69
N ILE A 129 8.16 -9.24 6.68
CA ILE A 129 7.23 -9.43 5.56
C ILE A 129 5.79 -9.37 6.08
N VAL A 130 4.89 -8.80 5.27
CA VAL A 130 3.43 -8.79 5.49
C VAL A 130 2.77 -9.26 4.20
N SER A 131 1.88 -10.25 4.31
CA SER A 131 1.13 -10.82 3.20
C SER A 131 -0.36 -10.45 3.32
N ALA A 132 -0.94 -10.02 2.21
CA ALA A 132 -2.39 -9.92 2.06
C ALA A 132 -2.97 -11.15 1.33
N TRP A 133 -2.12 -11.91 0.64
CA TRP A 133 -2.54 -13.07 -0.14
C TRP A 133 -2.76 -14.28 0.78
N ASN A 134 -4.04 -14.59 1.04
CA ASN A 134 -4.47 -15.71 1.85
C ASN A 134 -5.32 -16.68 1.00
N PRO A 135 -4.74 -17.78 0.48
CA PRO A 135 -5.48 -18.73 -0.37
C PRO A 135 -6.75 -19.30 0.28
N GLY A 136 -6.76 -19.43 1.61
CA GLY A 136 -7.90 -19.94 2.35
C GLY A 136 -9.08 -18.96 2.45
N GLU A 137 -8.86 -17.67 2.19
CA GLU A 137 -9.87 -16.62 2.35
C GLU A 137 -10.13 -15.81 1.07
N ILE A 138 -9.40 -16.02 -0.02
CA ILE A 138 -9.55 -15.25 -1.28
C ILE A 138 -11.01 -15.23 -1.77
N LYS A 139 -11.73 -16.35 -1.66
CA LYS A 139 -13.14 -16.43 -2.08
C LYS A 139 -14.11 -15.62 -1.20
N LYS A 140 -13.66 -15.16 -0.03
CA LYS A 140 -14.43 -14.33 0.90
C LYS A 140 -14.14 -12.84 0.75
N MET A 141 -13.27 -12.47 -0.17
CA MET A 141 -12.87 -11.09 -0.46
C MET A 141 -13.71 -10.56 -1.62
N ALA A 142 -14.21 -9.34 -1.50
CA ALA A 142 -14.88 -8.66 -2.61
C ALA A 142 -13.94 -8.49 -3.81
N LEU A 143 -12.65 -8.28 -3.55
CA LEU A 143 -11.60 -8.20 -4.55
C LEU A 143 -10.34 -8.89 -4.02
N PRO A 144 -9.74 -9.86 -4.75
CA PRO A 144 -8.44 -10.42 -4.40
C PRO A 144 -7.35 -9.35 -4.35
N PRO A 145 -6.37 -9.47 -3.42
CA PRO A 145 -5.38 -8.42 -3.24
C PRO A 145 -4.42 -8.31 -4.43
N CYS A 146 -4.36 -7.11 -5.02
CA CYS A 146 -3.36 -6.75 -6.01
C CYS A 146 -1.99 -6.55 -5.35
N HIS A 147 -1.97 -5.96 -4.15
CA HIS A 147 -0.77 -5.82 -3.31
C HIS A 147 -0.58 -7.09 -2.48
N ALA A 148 -0.06 -8.14 -3.10
CA ALA A 148 -0.01 -9.47 -2.48
C ALA A 148 0.83 -9.50 -1.22
N LEU A 149 1.98 -8.82 -1.21
CA LEU A 149 2.85 -8.72 -0.07
C LEU A 149 3.75 -7.48 -0.12
N PHE A 150 4.29 -7.10 1.03
CA PHE A 150 5.41 -6.18 1.13
C PHE A 150 6.46 -6.68 2.13
N GLN A 151 7.70 -6.24 1.95
CA GLN A 151 8.85 -6.66 2.74
C GLN A 151 9.77 -5.48 3.03
N PHE A 152 10.34 -5.46 4.23
CA PHE A 152 11.40 -4.53 4.60
C PHE A 152 12.75 -5.24 4.64
N TYR A 153 13.78 -4.52 4.22
CA TYR A 153 15.17 -4.89 4.36
C TYR A 153 15.92 -3.72 4.98
N VAL A 154 16.72 -3.98 6.01
CA VAL A 154 17.60 -3.00 6.64
C VAL A 154 19.00 -3.37 6.29
N SER A 155 19.74 -2.49 5.61
CA SER A 155 21.15 -2.72 5.27
C SER A 155 22.06 -2.37 6.45
N PRO A 156 23.29 -2.96 6.52
CA PRO A 156 24.22 -2.72 7.63
C PRO A 156 24.68 -1.27 7.79
N ASP A 157 24.65 -0.48 6.73
CA ASP A 157 24.94 0.95 6.72
C ASP A 157 23.79 1.83 7.27
N GLY A 158 22.72 1.19 7.78
CA GLY A 158 21.53 1.86 8.29
C GLY A 158 20.52 2.26 7.22
N GLY A 159 20.82 2.05 5.95
CA GLY A 159 19.87 2.21 4.85
C GLY A 159 18.70 1.22 5.00
N ARG A 160 17.48 1.65 4.72
CA ARG A 160 16.27 0.82 4.82
C ARG A 160 15.62 0.71 3.47
N SER A 161 15.44 -0.52 3.00
CA SER A 161 14.76 -0.80 1.74
C SER A 161 13.41 -1.42 1.99
N PHE A 162 12.44 -1.02 1.21
CA PHE A 162 11.10 -1.58 1.17
C PHE A 162 10.87 -2.24 -0.18
N GLN A 163 10.39 -3.46 -0.18
CA GLN A 163 9.96 -4.17 -1.38
C GLN A 163 8.48 -4.46 -1.29
N HIS A 164 7.75 -4.02 -2.30
CA HIS A 164 6.35 -4.30 -2.49
C HIS A 164 6.18 -5.22 -3.70
N SER A 165 5.49 -6.33 -3.53
CA SER A 165 5.15 -7.24 -4.62
C SER A 165 3.69 -7.13 -4.95
N PHE A 166 3.43 -6.82 -6.20
CA PHE A 166 2.11 -6.90 -6.79
C PHE A 166 1.99 -8.23 -7.52
N LEU A 167 0.96 -8.99 -7.20
CA LEU A 167 0.48 -10.04 -8.08
C LEU A 167 -0.63 -9.43 -8.90
N ARG A 168 -0.42 -9.29 -10.24
CA ARG A 168 -1.54 -8.90 -11.01
C ARG A 168 -1.51 -9.19 -12.49
N ASP A 169 -2.71 -9.56 -12.95
CA ASP A 169 -3.20 -9.29 -14.29
C ASP A 169 -3.48 -7.79 -14.43
N ALA A 170 -2.83 -7.15 -15.39
CA ALA A 170 -2.94 -5.72 -15.60
C ALA A 170 -4.32 -5.32 -16.14
N HIS A 171 -5.29 -5.16 -15.24
CA HIS A 171 -6.49 -4.40 -15.54
C HIS A 171 -6.28 -2.96 -15.07
N ASN A 172 -6.07 -2.09 -15.98
CA ASN A 172 -6.13 -0.64 -15.96
C ASN A 172 -5.00 0.20 -15.33
N ASP A 173 -4.06 -0.32 -14.54
CA ASP A 173 -2.96 0.53 -14.08
C ASP A 173 -1.68 -0.30 -14.00
N GLY A 174 -0.82 -0.20 -15.00
CA GLY A 174 0.44 -0.93 -15.13
C GLY A 174 1.24 -1.04 -13.82
N CYS A 175 1.03 -2.12 -13.08
CA CYS A 175 1.71 -2.36 -11.82
C CYS A 175 2.82 -3.37 -12.00
N ALA A 176 4.03 -2.87 -12.18
CA ALA A 176 5.26 -3.62 -12.00
C ALA A 176 5.61 -3.69 -10.50
N GLY A 177 6.29 -4.74 -10.09
CA GLY A 177 6.82 -4.84 -8.72
C GLY A 177 7.72 -3.65 -8.41
N VAL A 178 7.37 -2.88 -7.38
CA VAL A 178 8.04 -1.63 -7.05
C VAL A 178 8.89 -1.81 -5.80
N ARG A 179 10.18 -1.51 -5.90
CA ARG A 179 11.10 -1.52 -4.75
C ARG A 179 11.31 -0.07 -4.27
N PHE A 180 10.95 0.19 -3.01
CA PHE A 180 11.12 1.50 -2.38
C PHE A 180 12.21 1.44 -1.31
N GLU A 181 13.02 2.49 -1.18
CA GLU A 181 13.90 2.67 -0.03
C GLU A 181 13.13 3.33 1.12
N ALA A 182 13.20 2.71 2.31
CA ALA A 182 12.10 2.74 3.31
C ALA A 182 12.24 3.77 4.43
N GLU A 183 13.19 4.70 4.44
CA GLU A 183 13.37 5.60 5.59
C GLU A 183 12.10 6.39 5.94
N ARG A 184 11.32 6.79 4.95
CA ARG A 184 10.10 7.60 5.14
C ARG A 184 8.86 6.79 5.47
N ILE A 185 8.73 5.59 4.91
CA ILE A 185 7.63 4.67 5.27
C ILE A 185 7.84 4.16 6.70
N CYS A 186 9.09 3.90 7.12
CA CYS A 186 9.39 3.55 8.50
C CYS A 186 9.09 4.69 9.49
N ALA A 187 9.29 5.96 9.12
CA ALA A 187 8.88 7.09 9.95
C ALA A 187 7.34 7.16 10.09
N TYR A 188 6.62 6.86 9.02
CA TYR A 188 5.17 6.79 9.00
C TYR A 188 4.64 5.61 9.85
N ILE A 189 5.21 4.41 9.68
CA ILE A 189 4.90 3.23 10.50
C ILE A 189 5.29 3.43 11.97
N ARG A 190 6.38 4.16 12.27
CA ARG A 190 6.75 4.55 13.64
C ARG A 190 5.73 5.49 14.27
N GLY A 191 5.20 6.45 13.53
CA GLY A 191 4.07 7.27 13.97
C GLY A 191 2.87 6.42 14.36
N PHE A 192 2.56 5.38 13.58
CA PHE A 192 1.51 4.41 13.88
C PHE A 192 1.78 3.54 15.11
N ALA A 193 3.03 3.14 15.37
CA ALA A 193 3.38 2.36 16.57
C ALA A 193 3.10 3.10 17.87
N HIS A 194 3.16 4.44 17.88
CA HIS A 194 2.74 5.25 19.01
C HIS A 194 1.21 5.37 19.17
N ILE A 195 0.44 5.01 18.13
CA ILE A 195 -1.03 5.15 18.11
C ILE A 195 -1.73 3.85 18.56
N GLN A 196 -1.04 2.71 18.60
CA GLN A 196 -1.63 1.41 18.96
C GLN A 196 -1.71 1.09 20.46
N GLU A 197 -1.42 2.05 21.35
CA GLU A 197 -1.83 1.89 22.75
C GLU A 197 -3.36 2.09 22.91
N PRO A 198 -4.02 1.44 23.90
CA PRO A 198 -5.49 1.43 24.00
C PRO A 198 -6.05 2.85 24.03
N PHE A 199 -6.97 3.11 23.13
CA PHE A 199 -7.56 4.42 22.85
C PHE A 199 -8.38 4.95 24.03
N GLY A 200 -7.86 5.96 24.77
CA GLY A 200 -8.67 6.90 25.53
C GLY A 200 -9.08 8.09 24.66
N ALA A 201 -10.22 8.71 24.95
CA ALA A 201 -10.85 9.76 24.13
C ALA A 201 -9.94 10.96 23.77
N GLY A 202 -8.81 11.18 24.45
CA GLY A 202 -7.84 12.22 24.14
C GLY A 202 -6.91 11.92 22.97
N LYS A 203 -6.81 10.66 22.52
CA LYS A 203 -5.89 10.25 21.44
C LYS A 203 -6.52 10.31 20.03
N ALA A 204 -7.85 10.40 19.93
CA ALA A 204 -8.54 10.61 18.66
C ALA A 204 -8.17 11.94 17.99
N ALA A 205 -7.94 13.00 18.78
CA ALA A 205 -7.49 14.29 18.30
C ALA A 205 -6.03 14.25 17.78
N ALA A 206 -5.15 13.52 18.46
CA ALA A 206 -3.76 13.32 18.03
C ALA A 206 -3.66 12.51 16.72
N PHE A 207 -4.57 11.56 16.51
CA PHE A 207 -4.66 10.79 15.28
C PHE A 207 -5.08 11.69 14.11
N LYS A 208 -6.10 12.55 14.31
CA LYS A 208 -6.56 13.50 13.31
C LYS A 208 -5.46 14.51 12.92
N GLY A 209 -4.70 14.99 13.89
CA GLY A 209 -3.54 15.86 13.65
C GLY A 209 -2.40 15.17 12.90
N ALA A 210 -2.15 13.87 13.12
CA ALA A 210 -1.16 13.09 12.38
C ALA A 210 -1.61 12.83 10.93
N GLU A 211 -2.91 12.61 10.71
CA GLU A 211 -3.50 12.47 9.37
C GLU A 211 -3.38 13.79 8.57
N GLU A 212 -3.71 14.92 9.20
CA GLU A 212 -3.60 16.25 8.60
C GLU A 212 -2.13 16.61 8.31
N SER A 213 -1.22 16.38 9.26
CA SER A 213 0.22 16.62 9.08
C SER A 213 0.83 15.79 7.95
N ALA A 214 0.49 14.50 7.83
CA ALA A 214 0.95 13.63 6.74
C ALA A 214 0.41 14.10 5.38
N PHE A 215 -0.84 14.58 5.35
CA PHE A 215 -1.47 15.13 4.16
C PHE A 215 -0.81 16.44 3.72
N ASP A 216 -0.59 17.36 4.65
CA ASP A 216 0.03 18.68 4.40
C ASP A 216 1.49 18.52 3.96
N GLU A 217 2.24 17.62 4.58
CA GLU A 217 3.63 17.33 4.21
C GLU A 217 3.72 16.74 2.80
N ALA A 218 2.84 15.81 2.45
CA ALA A 218 2.78 15.22 1.12
C ALA A 218 2.37 16.24 0.05
N GLN A 219 1.41 17.13 0.35
CA GLN A 219 0.99 18.22 -0.55
C GLN A 219 2.08 19.27 -0.73
N SER A 220 2.71 19.72 0.34
CA SER A 220 3.79 20.72 0.31
C SER A 220 4.95 20.25 -0.56
N ARG A 221 5.32 18.98 -0.48
CA ARG A 221 6.39 18.39 -1.29
C ARG A 221 6.01 18.22 -2.76
N SER A 222 4.76 17.86 -3.04
CA SER A 222 4.23 17.80 -4.41
C SER A 222 4.24 19.17 -5.10
N GLN A 223 3.92 20.25 -4.35
CA GLN A 223 3.95 21.62 -4.88
C GLN A 223 5.38 22.13 -5.11
N LYS A 224 6.36 21.80 -4.26
CA LYS A 224 7.77 22.14 -4.49
C LYS A 224 8.32 21.53 -5.78
N HIS A 225 7.93 20.27 -6.08
CA HIS A 225 8.37 19.60 -7.32
C HIS A 225 7.78 20.23 -8.60
N ARG A 226 6.55 20.76 -8.54
CA ARG A 226 5.93 21.44 -9.69
C ARG A 226 6.62 22.76 -10.08
N ARG A 227 7.37 23.38 -9.16
CA ARG A 227 8.14 24.62 -9.44
C ARG A 227 9.48 24.38 -10.16
N PHE A 228 9.93 23.15 -10.25
CA PHE A 228 11.19 22.79 -10.91
C PHE A 228 11.01 22.08 -12.26
N CYS A 229 9.77 21.90 -12.74
CA CYS A 229 9.44 21.25 -14.01
C CYS A 229 8.71 22.20 -14.97
N LEU A 230 9.10 23.49 -15.00
CA LEU A 230 8.77 24.45 -16.04
C LEU A 230 10.05 24.91 -16.73
#